data_7a869cdf7116cd19b779a0d7a74ed286
#
_entry.id   7a869cdf7116cd19b779a0d7a74ed286
#
_cell.length_a   1.000
_cell.length_b   1.000
_cell.length_c   1.000
_cell.angle_alpha   90.00
_cell.angle_beta   90.00
_cell.angle_gamma   90.00
#
_symmetry.space_group_name_H-M   'P 1'
#
loop_
_entity.id
_entity.type
_entity.pdbx_description
1 polymer ?
#
loop_
_entity_poly.entity_id
_entity_poly.type
_entity_poly.pdbx_seq_one_letter_code
_entity_poly.pdbx_strand_id
1 'polypeptide(L)'
;SKGALLIVVVNEIISLGMMKSPGEMGADIVACEGQSLGNPLNFGGPYIGLMSTKDKYVRQLPGRIVGETIDMNGEKGFVLTLATREQHIRREKATSNICTNSGLCSLAFTIHLSLLGEMGFKKLSKLNHESAIKLYNKLKNLEGFEVKNNSFFNEFTVKVPINASVFVEKMAEKGILAGVPVSRLSNQEGDFSNLLLVASSEINSDSDRENFIKLAKEICYE
;
A
#
# COMPACT_ATOMS: atom_id res chain seq x y z
N SER A 1 -0.27 -31.65 -4.10
CA SER A 1 -0.98 -30.38 -3.90
C SER A 1 -2.39 -30.69 -3.41
N LYS A 2 -2.83 -30.01 -2.33
CA LYS A 2 -4.16 -30.22 -1.71
C LYS A 2 -5.24 -29.30 -2.32
N GLY A 3 -4.96 -28.64 -3.44
CA GLY A 3 -5.91 -27.73 -4.11
C GLY A 3 -6.12 -26.38 -3.42
N ALA A 4 -5.26 -26.01 -2.47
CA ALA A 4 -5.32 -24.69 -1.84
C ALA A 4 -4.96 -23.59 -2.84
N LEU A 5 -5.62 -22.42 -2.70
CA LEU A 5 -5.33 -21.23 -3.50
C LEU A 5 -4.24 -20.40 -2.84
N LEU A 6 -3.35 -19.82 -3.65
CA LEU A 6 -2.41 -18.83 -3.21
C LEU A 6 -3.04 -17.44 -3.41
N ILE A 7 -3.35 -16.78 -2.29
CA ILE A 7 -3.87 -15.41 -2.26
C ILE A 7 -2.75 -14.49 -1.78
N VAL A 8 -2.44 -13.46 -2.55
CA VAL A 8 -1.40 -12.47 -2.22
C VAL A 8 -2.07 -11.13 -1.96
N VAL A 9 -1.72 -10.52 -0.83
CA VAL A 9 -2.15 -9.16 -0.46
C VAL A 9 -0.96 -8.22 -0.59
N VAL A 10 -1.14 -7.13 -1.32
CA VAL A 10 -0.13 -6.09 -1.54
C VAL A 10 -0.64 -4.78 -0.94
N ASN A 11 -0.09 -4.41 0.21
CA ASN A 11 -0.49 -3.19 0.91
C ASN A 11 0.11 -1.93 0.29
N GLU A 12 1.26 -2.05 -0.39
CA GLU A 12 1.93 -0.95 -1.08
C GLU A 12 2.17 -1.31 -2.55
N ILE A 13 1.32 -0.77 -3.41
CA ILE A 13 1.34 -1.06 -4.85
C ILE A 13 2.64 -0.63 -5.52
N ILE A 14 3.30 0.43 -5.02
CA ILE A 14 4.56 0.94 -5.59
C ILE A 14 5.65 -0.13 -5.57
N SER A 15 5.62 -1.05 -4.60
CA SER A 15 6.58 -2.16 -4.50
C SER A 15 6.66 -3.03 -5.76
N LEU A 16 5.56 -3.14 -6.49
CA LEU A 16 5.47 -3.95 -7.71
C LEU A 16 6.32 -3.41 -8.88
N GLY A 17 6.81 -2.17 -8.79
CA GLY A 17 7.77 -1.63 -9.76
C GLY A 17 9.18 -2.25 -9.64
N MET A 18 9.51 -2.89 -8.51
CA MET A 18 10.81 -3.55 -8.27
C MET A 18 10.71 -5.07 -8.16
N MET A 19 9.52 -5.62 -7.98
CA MET A 19 9.29 -7.04 -7.73
C MET A 19 8.61 -7.68 -8.94
N LYS A 20 8.80 -9.00 -9.11
CA LYS A 20 7.95 -9.77 -10.01
C LYS A 20 6.51 -9.64 -9.59
N SER A 21 5.60 -9.58 -10.58
CA SER A 21 4.18 -9.57 -10.26
C SER A 21 3.77 -10.84 -9.49
N PRO A 22 2.84 -10.73 -8.54
CA PRO A 22 2.35 -11.92 -7.82
C PRO A 22 1.80 -13.01 -8.75
N GLY A 23 1.21 -12.61 -9.88
CA GLY A 23 0.73 -13.55 -10.90
C GLY A 23 1.86 -14.39 -11.50
N GLU A 24 3.00 -13.76 -11.86
CA GLU A 24 4.20 -14.48 -12.34
C GLU A 24 4.81 -15.38 -11.27
N MET A 25 4.63 -15.04 -10.00
CA MET A 25 5.06 -15.87 -8.86
C MET A 25 4.06 -16.99 -8.53
N GLY A 26 2.96 -17.12 -9.29
CA GLY A 26 2.01 -18.21 -9.19
C GLY A 26 0.75 -17.92 -8.38
N ALA A 27 0.53 -16.69 -7.92
CA ALA A 27 -0.69 -16.31 -7.20
C ALA A 27 -1.95 -16.67 -8.01
N ASP A 28 -2.97 -17.17 -7.33
CA ASP A 28 -4.28 -17.45 -7.91
C ASP A 28 -5.18 -16.21 -7.85
N ILE A 29 -5.07 -15.45 -6.76
CA ILE A 29 -5.80 -14.19 -6.52
C ILE A 29 -4.83 -13.18 -5.93
N VAL A 30 -4.94 -11.93 -6.35
CA VAL A 30 -4.18 -10.81 -5.80
C VAL A 30 -5.14 -9.70 -5.41
N ALA A 31 -4.99 -9.18 -4.20
CA ALA A 31 -5.69 -8.00 -3.72
C ALA A 31 -4.66 -6.94 -3.33
N CYS A 32 -4.84 -5.71 -3.80
CA CYS A 32 -3.89 -4.63 -3.55
C CYS A 32 -4.61 -3.36 -3.07
N GLU A 33 -3.90 -2.57 -2.28
CA GLU A 33 -4.24 -1.16 -2.04
C GLU A 33 -3.51 -0.29 -3.06
N GLY A 34 -4.26 0.56 -3.77
CA GLY A 34 -3.75 1.39 -4.86
C GLY A 34 -3.64 2.88 -4.56
N GLN A 35 -3.96 3.32 -3.35
CA GLN A 35 -4.04 4.74 -2.98
C GLN A 35 -2.75 5.51 -3.27
N SER A 36 -1.57 4.90 -3.12
CA SER A 36 -0.27 5.53 -3.36
C SER A 36 -0.03 5.97 -4.81
N LEU A 37 -0.88 5.55 -5.77
CA LEU A 37 -0.82 5.96 -7.16
C LEU A 37 -1.98 6.91 -7.50
N GLY A 38 -1.70 8.22 -7.54
CA GLY A 38 -2.62 9.24 -8.00
C GLY A 38 -3.71 9.68 -7.03
N ASN A 39 -3.81 9.09 -5.85
CA ASN A 39 -4.75 9.50 -4.82
C ASN A 39 -3.99 10.11 -3.64
N PRO A 40 -4.34 11.34 -3.19
CA PRO A 40 -3.68 11.98 -2.06
C PRO A 40 -4.04 11.31 -0.74
N LEU A 41 -3.32 11.64 0.32
CA LEU A 41 -3.67 11.25 1.68
C LEU A 41 -5.00 11.87 2.07
N ASN A 42 -5.98 11.05 2.45
CA ASN A 42 -7.33 11.46 2.78
C ASN A 42 -7.70 11.23 4.26
N PHE A 43 -6.73 10.82 5.10
CA PHE A 43 -6.91 10.61 6.54
C PHE A 43 -8.12 9.74 6.91
N GLY A 44 -8.31 8.65 6.18
CA GLY A 44 -9.42 7.71 6.41
C GLY A 44 -10.27 7.41 5.17
N GLY A 45 -9.81 7.78 3.99
CA GLY A 45 -10.45 7.46 2.70
C GLY A 45 -10.81 8.68 1.86
N PRO A 46 -11.24 8.50 0.61
CA PRO A 46 -11.43 7.20 -0.04
C PRO A 46 -10.10 6.56 -0.48
N TYR A 47 -10.10 5.23 -0.54
CA TYR A 47 -9.01 4.42 -1.07
C TYR A 47 -9.44 3.74 -2.36
N ILE A 48 -8.52 2.98 -3.00
CA ILE A 48 -8.84 2.20 -4.17
C ILE A 48 -8.31 0.77 -4.04
N GLY A 49 -9.21 -0.20 -3.99
CA GLY A 49 -8.87 -1.61 -4.05
C GLY A 49 -8.63 -2.06 -5.49
N LEU A 50 -7.56 -2.82 -5.68
CA LEU A 50 -7.25 -3.50 -6.92
C LEU A 50 -7.35 -5.00 -6.71
N MET A 51 -7.96 -5.70 -7.66
CA MET A 51 -8.10 -7.15 -7.58
C MET A 51 -7.80 -7.77 -8.93
N SER A 52 -7.01 -8.83 -8.93
CA SER A 52 -6.77 -9.67 -10.10
C SER A 52 -6.85 -11.14 -9.75
N THR A 53 -7.13 -11.97 -10.76
CA THR A 53 -7.24 -13.41 -10.59
C THR A 53 -6.87 -14.14 -11.87
N LYS A 54 -6.58 -15.44 -11.76
CA LYS A 54 -6.45 -16.31 -12.94
C LYS A 54 -7.79 -16.43 -13.65
N ASP A 55 -7.78 -16.59 -14.99
CA ASP A 55 -8.98 -16.64 -15.85
C ASP A 55 -10.02 -17.64 -15.37
N LYS A 56 -9.61 -18.78 -14.86
CA LYS A 56 -10.53 -19.81 -14.33
C LYS A 56 -11.42 -19.32 -13.18
N TYR A 57 -11.08 -18.23 -12.51
CA TYR A 57 -11.83 -17.66 -11.39
C TYR A 57 -12.56 -16.36 -11.76
N VAL A 58 -12.43 -15.85 -12.98
CA VAL A 58 -13.01 -14.55 -13.39
C VAL A 58 -14.52 -14.47 -13.13
N ARG A 59 -15.23 -15.60 -13.23
CA ARG A 59 -16.68 -15.65 -12.94
C ARG A 59 -17.04 -15.51 -11.46
N GLN A 60 -16.09 -15.67 -10.55
CA GLN A 60 -16.25 -15.45 -9.11
C GLN A 60 -15.70 -14.08 -8.65
N LEU A 61 -15.04 -13.33 -9.55
CA LEU A 61 -14.50 -12.02 -9.22
C LEU A 61 -15.65 -11.07 -8.78
N PRO A 62 -15.54 -10.36 -7.66
CA PRO A 62 -16.53 -9.38 -7.26
C PRO A 62 -16.49 -8.13 -8.14
N GLY A 63 -17.57 -7.35 -8.13
CA GLY A 63 -17.65 -6.07 -8.82
C GLY A 63 -17.92 -6.21 -10.32
N ARG A 64 -18.01 -5.06 -10.97
CA ARG A 64 -18.29 -4.96 -12.41
C ARG A 64 -17.04 -5.24 -13.22
N ILE A 65 -17.21 -5.96 -14.32
CA ILE A 65 -16.15 -6.26 -15.27
C ILE A 65 -16.51 -5.64 -16.61
N VAL A 66 -15.56 -4.92 -17.20
CA VAL A 66 -15.67 -4.31 -18.52
C VAL A 66 -14.88 -5.17 -19.52
N GLY A 67 -15.52 -5.54 -20.60
CA GLY A 67 -14.91 -6.26 -21.71
C GLY A 67 -14.77 -5.37 -22.95
N GLU A 68 -13.74 -5.62 -23.72
CA GLU A 68 -13.57 -5.02 -25.05
C GLU A 68 -14.42 -5.77 -26.05
N THR A 69 -15.03 -5.04 -26.96
CA THR A 69 -15.85 -5.57 -28.06
C THR A 69 -15.76 -4.68 -29.29
N ILE A 70 -16.41 -5.06 -30.35
CA ILE A 70 -16.60 -4.24 -31.56
C ILE A 70 -18.09 -3.95 -31.72
N ASP A 71 -18.43 -2.77 -32.22
CA ASP A 71 -19.81 -2.39 -32.57
C ASP A 71 -20.22 -2.93 -33.95
N MET A 72 -21.44 -2.59 -34.37
CA MET A 72 -21.97 -3.02 -35.67
C MET A 72 -21.23 -2.42 -36.87
N ASN A 73 -20.46 -1.35 -36.67
CA ASN A 73 -19.66 -0.70 -37.71
C ASN A 73 -18.20 -1.21 -37.71
N GLY A 74 -17.87 -2.14 -36.83
CA GLY A 74 -16.49 -2.64 -36.62
C GLY A 74 -15.60 -1.77 -35.78
N GLU A 75 -16.15 -0.75 -35.10
CA GLU A 75 -15.40 0.14 -34.21
C GLU A 75 -15.25 -0.49 -32.83
N LYS A 76 -14.08 -0.25 -32.24
CA LYS A 76 -13.75 -0.73 -30.88
C LYS A 76 -14.61 -0.05 -29.83
N GLY A 77 -15.19 -0.84 -28.94
CA GLY A 77 -16.02 -0.38 -27.84
C GLY A 77 -15.81 -1.16 -26.56
N PHE A 78 -16.43 -0.72 -25.48
CA PHE A 78 -16.37 -1.34 -24.16
C PHE A 78 -17.77 -1.57 -23.62
N VAL A 79 -17.99 -2.75 -23.02
CA VAL A 79 -19.30 -3.12 -22.47
C VAL A 79 -19.12 -3.75 -21.07
N LEU A 80 -20.15 -3.62 -20.22
CA LEU A 80 -20.24 -4.42 -19.02
C LEU A 80 -20.45 -5.89 -19.39
N THR A 81 -19.58 -6.75 -18.91
CA THR A 81 -19.66 -8.20 -19.17
C THR A 81 -19.89 -8.98 -17.89
N LEU A 82 -20.36 -10.24 -18.04
CA LEU A 82 -20.68 -11.13 -16.91
C LEU A 82 -21.66 -10.53 -15.90
N ALA A 83 -22.52 -9.62 -16.33
CA ALA A 83 -23.47 -8.89 -15.48
C ALA A 83 -24.47 -9.80 -14.75
N THR A 84 -24.71 -11.02 -15.26
CA THR A 84 -25.63 -12.00 -14.63
C THR A 84 -25.21 -12.45 -13.23
N ARG A 85 -23.98 -12.23 -12.80
CA ARG A 85 -23.52 -12.52 -11.43
C ARG A 85 -23.72 -11.35 -10.46
N GLU A 86 -24.12 -10.18 -10.95
CA GLU A 86 -24.28 -8.94 -10.20
C GLU A 86 -25.60 -8.87 -9.42
N GLN A 87 -25.63 -8.08 -8.36
CA GLN A 87 -26.78 -7.98 -7.44
C GLN A 87 -28.06 -7.45 -8.09
N HIS A 88 -27.99 -6.59 -9.10
CA HIS A 88 -29.18 -6.06 -9.79
C HIS A 88 -29.92 -7.14 -10.60
N ILE A 89 -29.28 -8.27 -10.87
CA ILE A 89 -29.87 -9.43 -11.55
C ILE A 89 -30.11 -10.57 -10.53
N ARG A 90 -29.10 -10.97 -9.80
CA ARG A 90 -29.14 -12.15 -8.90
C ARG A 90 -29.65 -11.85 -7.51
N ARG A 91 -29.77 -10.58 -7.13
CA ARG A 91 -30.21 -10.15 -5.80
C ARG A 91 -29.39 -10.82 -4.68
N GLU A 92 -30.04 -11.51 -3.73
CA GLU A 92 -29.38 -12.22 -2.60
C GLU A 92 -28.42 -13.35 -3.03
N LYS A 93 -28.55 -13.83 -4.28
CA LYS A 93 -27.68 -14.87 -4.84
C LYS A 93 -26.47 -14.31 -5.62
N ALA A 94 -26.24 -13.00 -5.57
CA ALA A 94 -25.10 -12.39 -6.23
C ALA A 94 -23.79 -12.82 -5.59
N THR A 95 -22.73 -12.84 -6.38
CA THR A 95 -21.36 -13.16 -5.91
C THR A 95 -20.89 -12.14 -4.88
N SER A 96 -21.33 -10.87 -4.99
CA SER A 96 -20.94 -9.76 -4.13
C SER A 96 -22.05 -8.71 -4.07
N ASN A 97 -22.12 -7.98 -2.97
CA ASN A 97 -23.01 -6.82 -2.79
C ASN A 97 -22.33 -5.49 -3.14
N ILE A 98 -21.20 -5.50 -3.85
CA ILE A 98 -20.53 -4.29 -4.33
C ILE A 98 -21.46 -3.61 -5.34
N CYS A 99 -21.92 -2.41 -4.98
CA CYS A 99 -22.84 -1.62 -5.80
C CYS A 99 -22.15 -0.42 -6.42
N THR A 100 -21.37 0.31 -5.63
CA THR A 100 -20.71 1.56 -6.03
C THR A 100 -19.20 1.38 -5.95
N ASN A 101 -18.50 1.80 -7.00
CA ASN A 101 -17.05 1.81 -7.06
C ASN A 101 -16.54 3.23 -6.78
N SER A 102 -15.29 3.34 -6.32
CA SER A 102 -14.57 4.61 -6.21
C SER A 102 -14.12 5.10 -7.60
N GLY A 103 -15.08 5.44 -8.47
CA GLY A 103 -14.82 5.73 -9.89
C GLY A 103 -13.82 6.87 -10.10
N LEU A 104 -13.92 7.95 -9.31
CA LEU A 104 -12.97 9.08 -9.39
C LEU A 104 -11.56 8.66 -8.95
N CYS A 105 -11.43 7.88 -7.88
CA CYS A 105 -10.14 7.35 -7.44
C CYS A 105 -9.54 6.40 -8.49
N SER A 106 -10.36 5.55 -9.12
CA SER A 106 -9.95 4.68 -10.23
C SER A 106 -9.43 5.47 -11.42
N LEU A 107 -10.10 6.56 -11.76
CA LEU A 107 -9.68 7.46 -12.86
C LEU A 107 -8.34 8.12 -12.51
N ALA A 108 -8.20 8.68 -11.31
CA ALA A 108 -6.96 9.29 -10.85
C ALA A 108 -5.78 8.29 -10.88
N PHE A 109 -6.00 7.07 -10.38
CA PHE A 109 -5.03 5.98 -10.45
C PHE A 109 -4.62 5.67 -11.90
N THR A 110 -5.61 5.50 -12.78
CA THR A 110 -5.37 5.14 -14.19
C THR A 110 -4.58 6.23 -14.92
N ILE A 111 -4.95 7.49 -14.73
CA ILE A 111 -4.24 8.63 -15.34
C ILE A 111 -2.81 8.68 -14.81
N HIS A 112 -2.62 8.60 -13.50
CA HIS A 112 -1.30 8.67 -12.87
C HIS A 112 -0.37 7.55 -13.37
N LEU A 113 -0.86 6.31 -13.36
CA LEU A 113 -0.07 5.16 -13.83
C LEU A 113 0.24 5.25 -15.34
N SER A 114 -0.72 5.72 -16.15
CA SER A 114 -0.51 5.92 -17.59
C SER A 114 0.55 6.99 -17.88
N LEU A 115 0.57 8.08 -17.10
CA LEU A 115 1.58 9.13 -17.23
C LEU A 115 2.98 8.67 -16.79
N LEU A 116 3.07 7.84 -15.75
CA LEU A 116 4.33 7.24 -15.32
C LEU A 116 4.88 6.28 -16.38
N GLY A 117 4.02 5.46 -16.96
CA GLY A 117 4.42 4.36 -17.80
C GLY A 117 5.29 3.34 -17.06
N GLU A 118 5.76 2.32 -17.76
CA GLU A 118 6.57 1.26 -17.15
C GLU A 118 7.87 1.80 -16.53
N MET A 119 8.59 2.63 -17.27
CA MET A 119 9.87 3.17 -16.81
C MET A 119 9.73 4.13 -15.63
N GLY A 120 8.69 4.97 -15.67
CA GLY A 120 8.38 5.89 -14.57
C GLY A 120 7.99 5.13 -13.31
N PHE A 121 7.17 4.10 -13.42
CA PHE A 121 6.76 3.26 -12.29
C PHE A 121 7.93 2.52 -11.65
N LYS A 122 8.82 1.93 -12.44
CA LYS A 122 10.06 1.31 -11.95
C LYS A 122 10.96 2.32 -11.22
N LYS A 123 11.12 3.52 -11.79
CA LYS A 123 11.91 4.58 -11.18
C LYS A 123 11.30 5.07 -9.86
N LEU A 124 9.99 5.27 -9.83
CA LEU A 124 9.25 5.65 -8.62
C LEU A 124 9.46 4.63 -7.50
N SER A 125 9.27 3.35 -7.80
CA SER A 125 9.47 2.25 -6.86
C SER A 125 10.88 2.25 -6.26
N LYS A 126 11.89 2.40 -7.11
CA LYS A 126 13.29 2.48 -6.69
C LYS A 126 13.54 3.68 -5.76
N LEU A 127 13.09 4.87 -6.14
CA LEU A 127 13.25 6.08 -5.32
C LEU A 127 12.56 5.97 -3.95
N ASN A 128 11.37 5.39 -3.94
CA ASN A 128 10.60 5.14 -2.71
C ASN A 128 11.38 4.22 -1.76
N HIS A 129 11.85 3.07 -2.25
CA HIS A 129 12.65 2.14 -1.45
C HIS A 129 13.98 2.72 -0.99
N GLU A 130 14.71 3.44 -1.86
CA GLU A 130 15.98 4.10 -1.51
C GLU A 130 15.80 5.13 -0.39
N SER A 131 14.68 5.86 -0.38
CA SER A 131 14.33 6.78 0.69
C SER A 131 14.20 6.07 2.04
N ALA A 132 13.49 4.94 2.06
CA ALA A 132 13.34 4.14 3.28
C ALA A 132 14.68 3.55 3.75
N ILE A 133 15.51 3.04 2.84
CA ILE A 133 16.86 2.54 3.16
C ILE A 133 17.74 3.63 3.78
N LYS A 134 17.66 4.87 3.29
CA LYS A 134 18.41 5.99 3.87
C LYS A 134 18.01 6.23 5.33
N LEU A 135 16.70 6.29 5.62
CA LEU A 135 16.21 6.46 6.99
C LEU A 135 16.55 5.26 7.88
N TYR A 136 16.36 4.05 7.37
CA TYR A 136 16.73 2.80 8.03
C TYR A 136 18.19 2.81 8.50
N ASN A 137 19.12 3.16 7.60
CA ASN A 137 20.54 3.18 7.92
C ASN A 137 20.88 4.25 8.96
N LYS A 138 20.24 5.41 8.91
CA LYS A 138 20.42 6.46 9.93
C LYS A 138 19.91 5.98 11.30
N LEU A 139 18.75 5.36 11.38
CA LEU A 139 18.17 4.85 12.62
C LEU A 139 18.95 3.65 13.19
N LYS A 140 19.41 2.75 12.32
CA LYS A 140 20.25 1.60 12.72
C LYS A 140 21.55 2.02 13.40
N ASN A 141 22.11 3.17 13.03
CA ASN A 141 23.35 3.71 13.57
C ASN A 141 23.11 4.72 14.72
N LEU A 142 21.85 4.94 15.10
CA LEU A 142 21.50 5.83 16.18
C LEU A 142 21.50 5.04 17.49
N GLU A 143 22.29 5.52 18.46
CA GLU A 143 22.39 4.89 19.79
C GLU A 143 21.00 4.70 20.42
N GLY A 144 20.77 3.57 21.07
CA GLY A 144 19.52 3.22 21.74
C GLY A 144 18.36 2.87 20.80
N PHE A 145 18.52 3.04 19.48
CA PHE A 145 17.53 2.62 18.49
C PHE A 145 17.90 1.23 17.92
N GLU A 146 16.89 0.39 17.71
CA GLU A 146 17.09 -0.96 17.16
C GLU A 146 16.07 -1.24 16.07
N VAL A 147 16.51 -1.40 14.84
CA VAL A 147 15.61 -1.77 13.73
C VAL A 147 15.31 -3.26 13.78
N LYS A 148 14.01 -3.62 13.70
CA LYS A 148 13.52 -4.98 13.89
C LYS A 148 13.40 -5.78 12.59
N ASN A 149 13.24 -5.12 11.45
CA ASN A 149 13.03 -5.78 10.15
C ASN A 149 14.36 -5.99 9.42
N ASN A 150 14.55 -7.18 8.86
CA ASN A 150 15.65 -7.48 7.94
C ASN A 150 15.25 -7.27 6.46
N SER A 151 13.94 -7.26 6.17
CA SER A 151 13.39 -7.07 4.83
C SER A 151 12.12 -6.23 4.94
N PHE A 152 12.00 -5.24 4.08
CA PHE A 152 10.86 -4.32 4.01
C PHE A 152 10.88 -3.61 2.65
N PHE A 153 9.83 -2.87 2.31
CA PHE A 153 9.82 -2.00 1.14
C PHE A 153 10.01 -0.54 1.55
N ASN A 154 9.03 0.10 2.19
CA ASN A 154 9.09 1.49 2.63
C ASN A 154 8.65 1.69 4.09
N GLU A 155 8.20 0.62 4.75
CA GLU A 155 7.81 0.61 6.15
C GLU A 155 8.63 -0.41 6.93
N PHE A 156 9.10 -0.02 8.10
CA PHE A 156 9.83 -0.90 9.02
C PHE A 156 9.59 -0.51 10.48
N THR A 157 9.76 -1.48 11.36
CA THR A 157 9.60 -1.29 12.81
C THR A 157 10.94 -0.98 13.44
N VAL A 158 10.97 0.03 14.30
CA VAL A 158 12.12 0.39 15.11
C VAL A 158 11.74 0.39 16.59
N LYS A 159 12.60 -0.16 17.44
CA LYS A 159 12.52 0.03 18.88
C LYS A 159 13.17 1.35 19.22
N VAL A 160 12.45 2.22 19.91
CA VAL A 160 12.93 3.52 20.38
C VAL A 160 13.30 3.45 21.88
N PRO A 161 14.21 4.29 22.38
CA PRO A 161 14.69 4.22 23.76
C PRO A 161 13.62 4.52 24.82
N ILE A 162 12.58 5.28 24.46
CA ILE A 162 11.48 5.71 25.32
C ILE A 162 10.16 5.09 24.84
N ASN A 163 9.08 5.33 25.58
CA ASN A 163 7.74 4.92 25.13
C ASN A 163 7.41 5.54 23.76
N ALA A 164 7.01 4.71 22.79
CA ALA A 164 6.78 5.14 21.41
C ALA A 164 5.61 6.15 21.27
N SER A 165 4.59 6.09 22.14
CA SER A 165 3.51 7.08 22.13
C SER A 165 4.02 8.44 22.57
N VAL A 166 4.84 8.48 23.65
CA VAL A 166 5.48 9.73 24.12
C VAL A 166 6.43 10.28 23.06
N PHE A 167 7.20 9.39 22.40
CA PHE A 167 8.09 9.80 21.32
C PHE A 167 7.33 10.49 20.17
N VAL A 168 6.24 9.85 19.70
CA VAL A 168 5.42 10.39 18.59
C VAL A 168 4.77 11.73 18.97
N GLU A 169 4.29 11.88 20.20
CA GLU A 169 3.71 13.14 20.69
C GLU A 169 4.73 14.28 20.69
N LYS A 170 5.91 14.05 21.25
CA LYS A 170 6.99 15.03 21.24
C LYS A 170 7.49 15.38 19.82
N MET A 171 7.57 14.40 18.93
CA MET A 171 7.91 14.64 17.54
C MET A 171 6.85 15.48 16.83
N ALA A 172 5.57 15.21 17.10
CA ALA A 172 4.45 15.97 16.54
C ALA A 172 4.45 17.43 17.00
N GLU A 173 4.81 17.73 18.26
CA GLU A 173 5.01 19.09 18.77
C GLU A 173 6.10 19.85 18.01
N LYS A 174 7.08 19.13 17.45
CA LYS A 174 8.14 19.68 16.59
C LYS A 174 7.78 19.65 15.09
N GLY A 175 6.52 19.32 14.74
CA GLY A 175 6.02 19.29 13.36
C GLY A 175 6.36 18.03 12.56
N ILE A 176 6.76 16.93 13.20
CA ILE A 176 7.09 15.68 12.52
C ILE A 176 6.10 14.57 12.92
N LEU A 177 5.40 14.00 11.93
CA LEU A 177 4.64 12.78 12.08
C LEU A 177 5.61 11.58 12.00
N ALA A 178 6.14 11.17 13.15
CA ALA A 178 7.27 10.24 13.22
C ALA A 178 6.93 8.79 12.89
N GLY A 179 5.66 8.42 12.90
CA GLY A 179 5.20 7.06 12.66
C GLY A 179 4.03 6.68 13.56
N VAL A 180 3.76 5.38 13.65
CA VAL A 180 2.64 4.84 14.45
C VAL A 180 3.18 3.91 15.53
N PRO A 181 2.88 4.16 16.83
CA PRO A 181 3.20 3.23 17.89
C PRO A 181 2.56 1.86 17.65
N VAL A 182 3.34 0.79 17.66
CA VAL A 182 2.83 -0.57 17.39
C VAL A 182 1.76 -0.98 18.41
N SER A 183 1.84 -0.46 19.63
CA SER A 183 0.80 -0.67 20.66
C SER A 183 -0.59 -0.19 20.25
N ARG A 184 -0.71 0.73 19.29
CA ARG A 184 -1.99 1.17 18.72
C ARG A 184 -2.53 0.23 17.63
N LEU A 185 -1.68 -0.64 17.08
CA LEU A 185 -2.01 -1.52 15.95
C LEU A 185 -2.27 -2.97 16.37
N SER A 186 -1.79 -3.37 17.54
CA SER A 186 -1.86 -4.75 18.01
C SER A 186 -2.71 -4.89 19.25
N ASN A 187 -3.66 -5.82 19.20
CA ASN A 187 -4.42 -6.28 20.37
C ASN A 187 -3.81 -7.55 20.99
N GLN A 188 -2.62 -7.97 20.54
CA GLN A 188 -1.95 -9.16 21.05
C GLN A 188 -1.27 -8.87 22.39
N GLU A 189 -1.16 -9.89 23.23
CA GLU A 189 -0.34 -9.85 24.44
C GLU A 189 1.14 -9.69 24.05
N GLY A 190 1.80 -8.72 24.66
CA GLY A 190 3.21 -8.42 24.41
C GLY A 190 3.57 -6.99 24.79
N ASP A 191 4.84 -6.75 25.08
CA ASP A 191 5.35 -5.39 25.31
C ASP A 191 5.74 -4.74 23.97
N PHE A 192 4.80 -3.97 23.43
CA PHE A 192 4.99 -3.17 22.21
C PHE A 192 5.19 -1.67 22.52
N SER A 193 5.36 -1.31 23.79
CA SER A 193 5.35 0.08 24.25
C SER A 193 6.43 0.95 23.59
N ASN A 194 7.58 0.36 23.25
CA ASN A 194 8.71 1.04 22.64
C ASN A 194 8.86 0.76 21.13
N LEU A 195 7.89 0.09 20.50
CA LEU A 195 7.95 -0.20 19.08
C LEU A 195 7.19 0.85 18.27
N LEU A 196 7.86 1.38 17.26
CA LEU A 196 7.35 2.39 16.33
C LEU A 196 7.40 1.84 14.90
N LEU A 197 6.29 1.87 14.18
CA LEU A 197 6.24 1.65 12.74
C LEU A 197 6.57 2.96 12.05
N VAL A 198 7.62 2.96 11.23
CA VAL A 198 8.13 4.13 10.51
C VAL A 198 8.02 3.88 9.01
N ALA A 199 7.63 4.90 8.27
CA ALA A 199 7.61 4.90 6.80
C ALA A 199 8.45 6.05 6.24
N SER A 200 9.08 5.84 5.10
CA SER A 200 9.73 6.89 4.32
C SER A 200 9.57 6.58 2.83
N SER A 201 9.15 7.56 2.08
CA SER A 201 8.86 7.43 0.66
C SER A 201 9.63 8.49 -0.16
N GLU A 202 9.42 8.51 -1.48
CA GLU A 202 10.06 9.45 -2.41
C GLU A 202 9.73 10.92 -2.12
N ILE A 203 8.65 11.21 -1.41
CA ILE A 203 8.27 12.59 -1.05
C ILE A 203 9.09 13.14 0.13
N ASN A 204 9.77 12.28 0.88
CA ASN A 204 10.63 12.72 1.98
C ASN A 204 12.01 13.11 1.45
N SER A 205 12.42 14.35 1.69
CA SER A 205 13.75 14.83 1.30
C SER A 205 14.87 14.32 2.23
N ASP A 206 16.12 14.47 1.82
CA ASP A 206 17.26 14.16 2.70
C ASP A 206 17.25 15.07 3.95
N SER A 207 16.82 16.33 3.80
CA SER A 207 16.66 17.29 4.90
C SER A 207 15.61 16.82 5.93
N ASP A 208 14.48 16.28 5.46
CA ASP A 208 13.43 15.76 6.35
C ASP A 208 13.96 14.60 7.19
N ARG A 209 14.69 13.69 6.56
CA ARG A 209 15.33 12.55 7.26
C ARG A 209 16.40 13.00 8.25
N GLU A 210 17.18 14.03 7.92
CA GLU A 210 18.18 14.60 8.83
C GLU A 210 17.53 15.29 10.02
N ASN A 211 16.46 16.05 9.78
CA ASN A 211 15.70 16.70 10.84
C ASN A 211 15.04 15.66 11.75
N PHE A 212 14.48 14.59 11.18
CA PHE A 212 13.95 13.48 11.96
C PHE A 212 15.00 12.92 12.93
N ILE A 213 16.20 12.61 12.45
CA ILE A 213 17.29 12.03 13.28
C ILE A 213 17.78 13.02 14.34
N LYS A 214 17.89 14.30 13.99
CA LYS A 214 18.27 15.35 14.94
C LYS A 214 17.28 15.43 16.10
N LEU A 215 15.99 15.55 15.79
CA LEU A 215 14.94 15.64 16.80
C LEU A 215 14.77 14.34 17.61
N ALA A 216 14.96 13.19 16.96
CA ALA A 216 14.94 11.90 17.66
C ALA A 216 16.03 11.81 18.74
N LYS A 217 17.23 12.34 18.49
CA LYS A 217 18.29 12.44 19.48
C LYS A 217 17.92 13.40 20.62
N GLU A 218 17.49 14.60 20.29
CA GLU A 218 17.07 15.63 21.25
C GLU A 218 16.00 15.09 22.21
N ILE A 219 14.95 14.45 21.67
CA ILE A 219 13.82 13.94 22.46
C ILE A 219 14.20 12.76 23.36
N CYS A 220 15.15 11.94 22.96
CA CYS A 220 15.50 10.73 23.69
C CYS A 220 16.61 10.93 24.73
N TYR A 221 17.46 11.96 24.58
CA TYR A 221 18.70 12.11 25.37
C TYR A 221 18.90 13.50 25.98
N GLU A 222 18.13 14.50 25.60
CA GLU A 222 18.09 15.85 26.17
C GLU A 222 16.75 16.10 26.90
#